data_78b619a3a5ae55a4bb6cde5627f4229d
#
_entry.id   78b619a3a5ae55a4bb6cde5627f4229d
#
_cell.length_a   1.000
_cell.length_b   1.000
_cell.length_c   1.000
_cell.angle_alpha   90.00
_cell.angle_beta   90.00
_cell.angle_gamma   90.00
#
_symmetry.space_group_name_H-M   'P 1'
#
loop_
_entity.id
_entity.type
_entity.pdbx_description
1 polymer ?
#
loop_
_entity_poly.entity_id
_entity_poly.type
_entity_poly.pdbx_seq_one_letter_code
_entity_poly.pdbx_strand_id
1 'polypeptide(L)'
;MTTTLPGQFRLSQIQVYNWGTFDNLHCAEVPREGFLITGPSGSGKSTLIDAISTILVPPGKIRFNAAADNQAHSGRNLVTYCRGAWRREHSIEADELTQSYLRTGATWTGVALRYLFLIHI
;
A
#
# COMPACT_ATOMS: atom_id res chain seq x y z
N MET A 1 -16.34 19.43 -14.75
CA MET A 1 -17.34 18.38 -14.51
C MET A 1 -16.86 17.10 -15.14
N THR A 2 -16.36 16.17 -14.34
CA THR A 2 -15.96 14.85 -14.83
C THR A 2 -17.20 14.00 -15.02
N THR A 3 -17.61 13.82 -16.26
CA THR A 3 -18.70 12.92 -16.60
C THR A 3 -18.14 11.51 -16.68
N THR A 4 -18.52 10.62 -15.77
CA THR A 4 -18.22 9.20 -15.89
C THR A 4 -19.01 8.66 -17.08
N LEU A 5 -18.32 8.12 -18.07
CA LEU A 5 -18.97 7.51 -19.21
C LEU A 5 -19.71 6.24 -18.78
N PRO A 6 -20.89 5.95 -19.36
CA PRO A 6 -21.57 4.68 -19.09
C PRO A 6 -20.68 3.49 -19.37
N GLY A 7 -20.69 2.51 -18.47
CA GLY A 7 -19.88 1.30 -18.62
C GLY A 7 -18.46 1.41 -18.05
N GLN A 8 -18.13 2.48 -17.32
CA GLN A 8 -16.85 2.61 -16.65
C GLN A 8 -16.91 2.18 -15.20
N PHE A 9 -15.85 1.47 -14.77
CA PHE A 9 -15.58 1.22 -13.36
C PHE A 9 -14.80 2.38 -12.76
N ARG A 10 -15.17 2.77 -11.56
CA ARG A 10 -14.50 3.81 -10.81
C ARG A 10 -14.10 3.27 -9.43
N LEU A 11 -12.84 3.45 -9.06
CA LEU A 11 -12.39 3.17 -7.70
C LEU A 11 -13.13 4.09 -6.73
N SER A 12 -13.80 3.53 -5.75
CA SER A 12 -14.59 4.29 -4.76
C SER A 12 -14.12 4.14 -3.32
N GLN A 13 -13.40 3.08 -3.00
CA GLN A 13 -12.87 2.86 -1.66
C GLN A 13 -11.64 1.99 -1.70
N ILE A 14 -10.69 2.29 -0.82
CA ILE A 14 -9.51 1.48 -0.55
C ILE A 14 -9.61 1.01 0.88
N GLN A 15 -9.45 -0.28 1.13
CA GLN A 15 -9.40 -0.87 2.46
C GLN A 15 -8.09 -1.61 2.65
N VAL A 16 -7.43 -1.38 3.77
CA VAL A 16 -6.24 -2.11 4.17
C VAL A 16 -6.41 -2.62 5.60
N TYR A 17 -5.96 -3.85 5.83
CA TYR A 17 -5.96 -4.47 7.14
C TYR A 17 -4.56 -5.01 7.44
N ASN A 18 -3.94 -4.57 8.53
CA ASN A 18 -2.57 -4.95 8.90
C ASN A 18 -1.60 -4.86 7.72
N TRP A 19 -1.59 -3.71 7.07
CA TRP A 19 -0.77 -3.45 5.90
C TRP A 19 0.29 -2.39 6.23
N GLY A 20 1.56 -2.79 6.17
CA GLY A 20 2.67 -1.91 6.56
C GLY A 20 2.48 -1.40 7.99
N THR A 21 2.56 -0.11 8.19
CA THR A 21 2.34 0.53 9.50
C THR A 21 0.86 0.81 9.79
N PHE A 22 -0.04 0.52 8.86
CA PHE A 22 -1.48 0.54 9.12
C PHE A 22 -1.88 -0.70 9.92
N ASP A 23 -2.22 -0.50 11.17
CA ASP A 23 -2.64 -1.57 12.07
C ASP A 23 -4.16 -1.64 12.15
N ASN A 24 -4.71 -2.85 12.12
CA ASN A 24 -6.14 -3.10 11.99
C ASN A 24 -6.73 -2.54 10.67
N LEU A 25 -8.03 -2.33 10.63
CA LEU A 25 -8.73 -1.91 9.41
C LEU A 25 -8.69 -0.39 9.23
N HIS A 26 -8.24 0.01 8.07
CA HIS A 26 -8.30 1.41 7.61
C HIS A 26 -9.01 1.48 6.27
N CYS A 27 -9.92 2.43 6.14
CA CYS A 27 -10.69 2.67 4.93
C CYS A 27 -10.47 4.10 4.44
N ALA A 28 -10.26 4.26 3.15
CA ALA A 28 -10.17 5.56 2.50
C ALA A 28 -11.23 5.64 1.39
N GLU A 29 -12.11 6.61 1.50
CA GLU A 29 -13.09 6.90 0.45
C GLU A 29 -12.42 7.66 -0.68
N VAL A 30 -12.69 7.25 -1.91
CA VAL A 30 -12.20 7.92 -3.12
C VAL A 30 -13.35 8.68 -3.74
N PRO A 31 -13.36 10.03 -3.64
CA PRO A 31 -14.39 10.86 -4.27
C PRO A 31 -14.41 10.70 -5.78
N ARG A 32 -15.53 11.02 -6.39
CA ARG A 32 -15.72 10.91 -7.84
C ARG A 32 -14.71 11.72 -8.64
N GLU A 33 -14.32 12.86 -8.12
CA GLU A 33 -13.36 13.78 -8.73
C GLU A 33 -11.91 13.36 -8.55
N GLY A 34 -11.69 12.27 -7.81
CA GLY A 34 -10.37 11.83 -7.37
C GLY A 34 -9.98 12.43 -6.03
N PHE A 35 -8.83 12.08 -5.53
CA PHE A 35 -8.30 12.64 -4.29
C PHE A 35 -6.78 12.73 -4.33
N LEU A 36 -6.26 13.64 -3.54
CA LEU A 36 -4.84 13.87 -3.40
C LEU A 36 -4.37 13.33 -2.04
N ILE A 37 -3.37 12.46 -2.07
CA ILE A 37 -2.74 11.94 -0.85
C ILE A 37 -1.52 12.80 -0.54
N THR A 38 -1.57 13.50 0.58
CA THR A 38 -0.49 14.38 1.05
C THR A 38 -0.06 14.01 2.46
N GLY A 39 1.15 14.37 2.79
CA GLY A 39 1.68 14.18 4.14
C GLY A 39 3.20 14.18 4.16
N PRO A 40 3.81 14.27 5.35
CA PRO A 40 5.26 14.21 5.47
C PRO A 40 5.82 12.84 5.07
N SER A 41 7.11 12.78 4.84
CA SER A 41 7.80 11.52 4.59
C SER A 41 7.57 10.54 5.74
N GLY A 42 7.27 9.29 5.42
CA GLY A 42 6.97 8.25 6.41
C GLY A 42 5.52 8.21 6.93
N SER A 43 4.62 9.03 6.37
CA SER A 43 3.20 9.05 6.79
C SER A 43 2.34 7.94 6.20
N GLY A 44 2.90 7.09 5.33
CA GLY A 44 2.18 5.95 4.75
C GLY A 44 1.61 6.18 3.35
N LYS A 45 1.96 7.28 2.67
CA LYS A 45 1.49 7.56 1.30
C LYS A 45 1.86 6.45 0.32
N SER A 46 3.16 6.12 0.23
CA SER A 46 3.65 5.05 -0.65
C SER A 46 3.12 3.68 -0.24
N THR A 47 2.95 3.45 1.05
CA THR A 47 2.37 2.23 1.61
C THR A 47 0.96 1.99 1.08
N LEU A 48 0.15 3.03 1.01
CA LEU A 48 -1.21 2.94 0.48
C LEU A 48 -1.21 2.72 -1.05
N ILE A 49 -0.34 3.38 -1.79
CA ILE A 49 -0.19 3.19 -3.23
C ILE A 49 0.29 1.75 -3.53
N ASP A 50 1.21 1.23 -2.74
CA ASP A 50 1.69 -0.14 -2.90
C ASP A 50 0.58 -1.18 -2.61
N ALA A 51 -0.36 -0.88 -1.71
CA ALA A 51 -1.54 -1.71 -1.50
C ALA A 51 -2.42 -1.80 -2.76
N ILE A 52 -2.66 -0.67 -3.41
CA ILE A 52 -3.40 -0.64 -4.68
C ILE A 52 -2.67 -1.46 -5.75
N SER A 53 -1.36 -1.28 -5.87
CA SER A 53 -0.53 -2.01 -6.83
C SER A 53 -0.58 -3.52 -6.62
N THR A 54 -0.67 -3.99 -5.38
CA THR A 54 -0.77 -5.40 -5.05
C THR A 54 -1.99 -6.07 -5.69
N ILE A 55 -3.10 -5.35 -5.82
CA ILE A 55 -4.33 -5.86 -6.43
C ILE A 55 -4.32 -5.70 -7.95
N LEU A 56 -3.83 -4.57 -8.46
CA LEU A 56 -3.96 -4.21 -9.87
C LEU A 56 -2.81 -4.70 -10.76
N VAL A 57 -1.65 -4.98 -10.19
CA VAL A 57 -0.45 -5.36 -10.94
C VAL A 57 -0.18 -6.85 -10.78
N PRO A 58 0.14 -7.58 -11.87
CA PRO A 58 0.51 -8.99 -11.79
C PRO A 58 1.70 -9.21 -10.83
N PRO A 59 1.71 -10.27 -10.03
CA PRO A 59 2.70 -10.48 -8.96
C PRO A 59 4.16 -10.36 -9.40
N GLY A 60 4.51 -10.85 -10.56
CA GLY A 60 5.88 -10.78 -11.09
C GLY A 60 6.30 -9.40 -11.61
N LYS A 61 5.41 -8.42 -11.62
CA LYS A 61 5.65 -7.06 -12.14
C LYS A 61 5.46 -5.97 -11.10
N ILE A 62 5.14 -6.32 -9.87
CA ILE A 62 4.93 -5.35 -8.81
C ILE A 62 6.28 -4.72 -8.43
N ARG A 63 6.32 -3.39 -8.43
CA ARG A 63 7.41 -2.60 -7.89
C ARG A 63 6.90 -1.77 -6.71
N PHE A 64 7.29 -2.17 -5.51
CA PHE A 64 6.92 -1.43 -4.32
C PHE A 64 7.78 -0.18 -4.16
N ASN A 65 7.12 0.94 -3.84
CA ASN A 65 7.75 2.23 -3.62
C ASN A 65 8.74 2.62 -4.73
N ALA A 66 8.25 2.71 -5.95
CA ALA A 66 9.06 3.04 -7.13
C ALA A 66 9.85 4.36 -6.99
N ALA A 67 9.36 5.29 -6.17
CA ALA A 67 10.07 6.55 -5.89
C ALA A 67 11.35 6.36 -5.06
N ALA A 68 11.47 5.26 -4.32
CA ALA A 68 12.65 4.91 -3.53
C ALA A 68 13.57 3.90 -4.24
N ASP A 69 13.28 3.57 -5.48
CA ASP A 69 13.93 2.50 -6.26
C ASP A 69 15.42 2.76 -6.56
N ASN A 70 15.91 3.96 -6.29
CA ASN A 70 17.35 4.27 -6.35
C ASN A 70 18.17 3.61 -5.21
N GLN A 71 17.49 3.00 -4.25
CA GLN A 71 18.13 2.17 -3.25
C GLN A 71 17.87 0.71 -3.61
N ALA A 72 18.84 0.07 -4.22
CA ALA A 72 18.78 -1.31 -4.74
C ALA A 72 18.40 -2.39 -3.70
N HIS A 73 18.01 -2.00 -2.50
CA HIS A 73 17.65 -2.87 -1.39
C HIS A 73 16.54 -2.27 -0.53
N SER A 74 15.47 -1.73 -1.14
CA SER A 74 14.35 -1.19 -0.35
C SER A 74 13.73 -2.26 0.57
N GLY A 75 13.95 -3.54 0.29
CA GLY A 75 13.45 -4.66 1.11
C GLY A 75 11.92 -4.67 1.25
N ARG A 76 11.21 -3.83 0.49
CA ARG A 76 9.76 -3.79 0.51
C ARG A 76 9.20 -4.90 -0.37
N ASN A 77 8.45 -5.79 0.25
CA ASN A 77 7.76 -6.88 -0.40
C ASN A 77 6.49 -7.21 0.39
N LEU A 78 5.72 -8.19 -0.06
CA LEU A 78 4.48 -8.57 0.61
C LEU A 78 4.72 -9.00 2.06
N VAL A 79 5.81 -9.70 2.34
CA VAL A 79 6.13 -10.14 3.70
C VAL A 79 6.40 -8.96 4.62
N THR A 80 7.19 -7.99 4.19
CA THR A 80 7.50 -6.80 4.98
C THR A 80 6.27 -5.94 5.22
N TYR A 81 5.36 -5.84 4.26
CA TYR A 81 4.08 -5.16 4.44
C TYR A 81 3.14 -5.92 5.38
N CYS A 82 3.04 -7.24 5.24
CA CYS A 82 2.21 -8.05 6.12
C CYS A 82 2.69 -7.97 7.58
N ARG A 83 3.99 -8.00 7.81
CA ARG A 83 4.59 -7.92 9.14
C ARG A 83 4.72 -6.50 9.68
N GLY A 84 4.56 -5.48 8.84
CA GLY A 84 4.68 -4.08 9.23
C GLY A 84 6.11 -3.69 9.57
N ALA A 85 7.01 -3.82 8.59
CA ALA A 85 8.39 -3.37 8.72
C ALA A 85 8.42 -1.85 8.90
N TRP A 86 9.08 -1.36 9.96
CA TRP A 86 9.07 0.06 10.27
C TRP A 86 10.44 0.66 10.53
N ARG A 87 11.44 -0.15 10.90
CA ARG A 87 12.77 0.33 11.22
C ARG A 87 13.84 -0.62 10.68
N ARG A 88 14.88 -0.05 10.12
CA ARG A 88 16.12 -0.74 9.80
C ARG A 88 17.24 -0.19 10.66
N GLU A 89 17.95 -1.06 11.34
CA GLU A 89 19.15 -0.72 12.07
C GLU A 89 20.34 -1.46 11.47
N HIS A 90 21.42 -0.71 11.27
CA HIS A 90 22.71 -1.27 10.92
C HIS A 90 23.49 -1.54 12.20
N SER A 91 23.74 -2.80 12.52
CA SER A 91 24.62 -3.15 13.63
C SER A 91 26.07 -3.02 13.16
N ILE A 92 26.78 -2.08 13.75
CA ILE A 92 28.20 -1.85 13.44
C ILE A 92 29.06 -3.04 13.91
N GLU A 93 28.59 -3.79 14.92
CA GLU A 93 29.34 -4.94 15.48
C GLU A 93 29.20 -6.22 14.65
N ALA A 94 28.09 -6.40 13.93
CA ALA A 94 27.82 -7.63 13.19
C ALA A 94 27.76 -7.45 11.68
N ASP A 95 27.88 -6.22 11.17
CA ASP A 95 27.68 -5.86 9.76
C ASP A 95 26.34 -6.39 9.18
N GLU A 96 25.34 -6.50 10.04
CA GLU A 96 24.00 -7.02 9.70
C GLU A 96 22.97 -5.91 9.74
N LEU A 97 22.09 -5.93 8.73
CA LEU A 97 20.89 -5.09 8.70
C LEU A 97 19.76 -5.80 9.48
N THR A 98 19.39 -5.24 10.62
CA THR A 98 18.26 -5.74 11.40
C THR A 98 17.01 -4.97 11.05
N GLN A 99 15.95 -5.69 10.68
CA GLN A 99 14.65 -5.16 10.37
C GLN A 99 13.69 -5.38 11.55
N SER A 100 13.07 -4.29 12.02
CA SER A 100 12.04 -4.36 13.06
C SER A 100 10.65 -4.44 12.45
N TYR A 101 9.78 -5.27 13.04
CA TYR A 101 8.42 -5.53 12.59
C TYR A 101 7.42 -5.24 13.69
N LEU A 102 6.25 -4.71 13.32
CA LEU A 102 5.13 -4.49 14.24
C LEU A 102 4.43 -5.80 14.63
N ARG A 103 4.37 -6.76 13.70
CA ARG A 103 3.69 -8.04 13.86
C ARG A 103 4.71 -9.16 13.74
N THR A 104 5.05 -9.79 14.86
CA THR A 104 6.12 -10.80 14.94
C THR A 104 5.60 -12.22 14.97
N GLY A 105 4.37 -12.44 15.45
CA GLY A 105 3.73 -13.75 15.48
C GLY A 105 3.02 -14.12 14.19
N ALA A 106 2.15 -15.11 14.25
CA ALA A 106 1.26 -15.44 13.14
C ALA A 106 0.33 -14.25 12.86
N THR A 107 0.29 -13.82 11.62
CA THR A 107 -0.48 -12.65 11.19
C THR A 107 -1.02 -12.84 9.78
N TRP A 108 -2.01 -12.05 9.45
CA TRP A 108 -2.54 -11.95 8.10
C TRP A 108 -2.76 -10.49 7.73
N THR A 109 -2.83 -10.22 6.46
CA THR A 109 -3.08 -8.90 5.91
C THR A 109 -4.19 -8.96 4.88
N GLY A 110 -4.86 -7.88 4.66
CA GLY A 110 -5.90 -7.76 3.65
C GLY A 110 -5.82 -6.42 2.92
N VAL A 111 -6.04 -6.47 1.63
CA VAL A 111 -6.23 -5.29 0.79
C VAL A 111 -7.48 -5.52 -0.04
N ALA A 112 -8.39 -4.54 -0.02
CA ALA A 112 -9.60 -4.58 -0.82
C ALA A 112 -9.82 -3.25 -1.53
N LEU A 113 -10.21 -3.32 -2.79
CA LEU A 113 -10.59 -2.18 -3.60
C LEU A 113 -12.05 -2.32 -3.99
N ARG A 114 -12.84 -1.28 -3.71
CA ARG A 114 -14.23 -1.23 -4.15
C ARG A 114 -14.34 -0.38 -5.40
N TYR A 115 -14.98 -0.95 -6.42
CA TYR A 115 -15.28 -0.25 -7.66
C TYR A 115 -16.79 -0.06 -7.80
N LEU A 116 -17.17 1.08 -8.30
CA LEU A 116 -18.53 1.36 -8.69
C LEU A 116 -18.66 1.27 -10.22
N PHE A 117 -19.64 0.53 -10.67
CA PHE A 117 -20.00 0.43 -12.08
C PHE A 117 -21.27 1.24 -12.31
N LEU A 118 -21.18 2.23 -13.18
CA LEU A 118 -22.35 3.05 -13.53
C LEU A 118 -23.05 2.44 -14.74
N ILE A 119 -24.22 1.89 -14.48
CA ILE A 119 -25.15 1.50 -15.53
C ILE A 119 -26.11 2.66 -15.71
N HIS A 120 -26.13 3.21 -16.91
CA HIS A 120 -27.15 4.18 -17.29
C HIS A 120 -28.36 3.40 -17.79
N ILE A 121 -29.40 3.36 -16.99
CA ILE A 121 -30.70 2.79 -17.39
C ILE A 121 -31.58 3.90 -17.95
#